data_b3cc81cf23acf582a9ae2a59ca3b067d
#
_entry.id   b3cc81cf23acf582a9ae2a59ca3b067d
#
_cell.length_a   1.000
_cell.length_b   1.000
_cell.length_c   1.000
_cell.angle_alpha   90.00
_cell.angle_beta   90.00
_cell.angle_gamma   90.00
#
_symmetry.space_group_name_H-M   'P 1'
#
loop_
_entity.id
_entity.type
_entity.pdbx_description
1 polymer ?
#
loop_
_entity_poly.entity_id
_entity_poly.type
_entity_poly.pdbx_seq_one_letter_code
_entity_poly.pdbx_strand_id
1 'polypeptide(L)'
;MQINRRAFLGTAFAASAAAATRGFGACSCGAACSCSAGKSCGCVQRTQIGVQLYSIRGYIGGKKGVGLAKALKDVAAIGYKGVEFAGYYGNDAKTLKAMLGDAGLVACGTHVGRGEFSPEKIKATCEFNLAYGNNLIICPGGGNFPGRGQKLDDFLKMLVDYYNQAAETAATYGCKIGLHNHTREFELKMKDGTTYWDYFFSNTSKNVCMEQDVGWTTCAGADPCEQYRKYPGRSPTLHAKENGMGKGVKKFDAILGQPGQPGAVGVDWDKLFVATDKDGVKWYVVECERHCDDLSAIKPSFEFLKAKGRC
;
A
#
# COMPACT_ATOMS: atom_id res chain seq x y z
N MET A 1 -37.13 -0.12 63.93
CA MET A 1 -38.29 0.43 63.23
C MET A 1 -38.13 -0.05 61.79
N GLN A 2 -38.57 -1.25 61.52
CA GLN A 2 -39.78 -1.69 60.80
C GLN A 2 -39.99 -0.87 59.52
N ILE A 3 -39.75 -1.51 58.36
CA ILE A 3 -40.63 -2.23 57.41
C ILE A 3 -40.90 -1.29 56.21
N ASN A 4 -40.81 -1.71 54.95
CA ASN A 4 -41.77 -2.59 54.31
C ASN A 4 -41.25 -3.09 52.92
N ARG A 5 -41.43 -4.37 52.68
CA ARG A 5 -41.39 -5.04 51.38
C ARG A 5 -42.68 -4.73 50.61
N ARG A 6 -42.56 -4.36 49.34
CA ARG A 6 -43.63 -4.64 48.38
C ARG A 6 -43.02 -5.19 47.08
N ALA A 7 -43.48 -6.39 46.80
CA ALA A 7 -43.26 -7.11 45.57
C ALA A 7 -43.90 -6.39 44.38
N PHE A 8 -43.24 -6.40 43.22
CA PHE A 8 -43.92 -6.15 41.97
C PHE A 8 -43.65 -7.31 41.03
N LEU A 9 -44.75 -7.83 40.53
CA LEU A 9 -44.91 -8.98 39.65
C LEU A 9 -44.14 -8.84 38.35
N GLY A 10 -43.69 -10.01 37.87
CA GLY A 10 -43.04 -10.15 36.62
C GLY A 10 -43.92 -9.94 35.39
N THR A 11 -43.29 -9.45 34.36
CA THR A 11 -43.72 -9.66 32.97
C THR A 11 -42.57 -10.28 32.23
N ALA A 12 -42.75 -11.53 31.86
CA ALA A 12 -41.88 -12.27 30.99
C ALA A 12 -41.97 -11.67 29.59
N PHE A 13 -40.90 -11.04 29.12
CA PHE A 13 -40.74 -10.77 27.70
C PHE A 13 -40.01 -11.93 27.08
N ALA A 14 -40.69 -12.64 26.20
CA ALA A 14 -40.14 -13.66 25.34
C ALA A 14 -39.13 -13.02 24.38
N ALA A 15 -37.86 -13.35 24.56
CA ALA A 15 -36.82 -13.01 23.57
C ALA A 15 -37.00 -13.93 22.37
N SER A 16 -37.60 -13.40 21.31
CA SER A 16 -37.56 -14.03 19.99
C SER A 16 -36.10 -13.98 19.47
N ALA A 17 -35.48 -15.14 19.33
CA ALA A 17 -34.21 -15.29 18.66
C ALA A 17 -34.41 -14.95 17.18
N ALA A 18 -34.02 -13.73 16.80
CA ALA A 18 -33.84 -13.38 15.40
C ALA A 18 -32.60 -14.11 14.88
N ALA A 19 -32.82 -15.13 14.09
CA ALA A 19 -31.78 -15.77 13.31
C ALA A 19 -31.15 -14.71 12.41
N ALA A 20 -29.88 -14.37 12.69
CA ALA A 20 -29.07 -13.54 11.81
C ALA A 20 -28.89 -14.30 10.49
N THR A 21 -29.69 -13.99 9.50
CA THR A 21 -29.42 -14.38 8.12
C THR A 21 -28.12 -13.69 7.71
N ARG A 22 -27.05 -14.47 7.56
CA ARG A 22 -25.81 -14.02 6.93
C ARG A 22 -26.19 -13.53 5.53
N GLY A 23 -26.19 -12.20 5.37
CA GLY A 23 -26.32 -11.58 4.07
C GLY A 23 -25.19 -12.07 3.16
N PHE A 24 -25.55 -12.81 2.13
CA PHE A 24 -24.65 -13.11 1.01
C PHE A 24 -24.29 -11.77 0.38
N GLY A 25 -23.04 -11.36 0.49
CA GLY A 25 -22.52 -10.20 -0.21
C GLY A 25 -22.77 -10.37 -1.71
N ALA A 26 -23.49 -9.43 -2.31
CA ALA A 26 -23.70 -9.41 -3.74
C ALA A 26 -22.35 -9.38 -4.45
N CYS A 27 -22.11 -10.33 -5.35
CA CYS A 27 -20.92 -10.35 -6.20
C CYS A 27 -20.96 -9.10 -7.10
N SER A 28 -19.94 -8.25 -7.04
CA SER A 28 -19.86 -7.02 -7.84
C SER A 28 -19.47 -7.24 -9.30
N CYS A 29 -19.43 -8.50 -9.77
CA CYS A 29 -19.23 -8.80 -11.17
C CYS A 29 -20.56 -8.61 -11.92
N GLY A 30 -20.67 -7.56 -12.73
CA GLY A 30 -21.86 -7.24 -13.52
C GLY A 30 -22.16 -8.20 -14.68
N ALA A 31 -21.70 -9.45 -14.64
CA ALA A 31 -22.04 -10.53 -15.54
C ALA A 31 -22.71 -11.65 -14.74
N ALA A 32 -23.78 -12.25 -15.29
CA ALA A 32 -24.52 -13.32 -14.66
C ALA A 32 -23.60 -14.47 -14.23
N CYS A 33 -23.26 -14.51 -12.94
CA CYS A 33 -22.46 -15.59 -12.37
C CYS A 33 -23.39 -16.76 -12.07
N SER A 34 -23.30 -17.85 -12.83
CA SER A 34 -24.03 -19.10 -12.61
C SER A 34 -23.33 -19.97 -11.55
N CYS A 35 -23.05 -19.42 -10.38
CA CYS A 35 -22.47 -20.19 -9.29
C CYS A 35 -23.54 -21.00 -8.60
N SER A 36 -23.50 -22.34 -8.72
CA SER A 36 -24.31 -23.25 -7.92
C SER A 36 -23.88 -23.17 -6.45
N ALA A 37 -24.87 -23.19 -5.55
CA ALA A 37 -24.66 -23.10 -4.12
C ALA A 37 -23.61 -24.15 -3.64
N GLY A 38 -22.53 -23.66 -3.01
CA GLY A 38 -21.50 -24.50 -2.37
C GLY A 38 -20.11 -24.51 -3.00
N LYS A 39 -19.90 -23.83 -4.15
CA LYS A 39 -18.52 -23.63 -4.68
C LYS A 39 -18.14 -22.17 -4.51
N SER A 40 -16.95 -21.91 -3.89
CA SER A 40 -16.36 -20.58 -3.89
C SER A 40 -16.25 -20.11 -5.33
N CYS A 41 -16.92 -19.00 -5.64
CA CYS A 41 -16.74 -18.34 -6.92
C CYS A 41 -15.26 -18.02 -7.08
N GLY A 42 -14.60 -18.61 -8.06
CA GLY A 42 -13.23 -18.29 -8.45
C GLY A 42 -13.15 -16.91 -9.12
N CYS A 43 -13.90 -15.92 -8.62
CA CYS A 43 -13.73 -14.54 -9.01
C CYS A 43 -12.31 -14.13 -8.63
N VAL A 44 -11.39 -14.19 -9.57
CA VAL A 44 -10.08 -13.55 -9.44
C VAL A 44 -10.38 -12.11 -9.02
N GLN A 45 -9.96 -11.76 -7.81
CA GLN A 45 -10.14 -10.40 -7.29
C GLN A 45 -9.39 -9.49 -8.27
N ARG A 46 -10.12 -8.67 -9.04
CA ARG A 46 -9.51 -7.81 -10.06
C ARG A 46 -8.55 -6.88 -9.34
N THR A 47 -7.30 -6.91 -9.76
CA THR A 47 -6.30 -5.94 -9.33
C THR A 47 -6.70 -4.56 -9.85
N GLN A 48 -6.40 -3.51 -9.09
CA GLN A 48 -6.70 -2.13 -9.47
C GLN A 48 -5.42 -1.35 -9.69
N ILE A 49 -5.48 -0.34 -10.54
CA ILE A 49 -4.34 0.52 -10.84
C ILE A 49 -4.46 1.80 -10.02
N GLY A 50 -3.47 2.03 -9.16
CA GLY A 50 -3.25 3.27 -8.43
C GLY A 50 -2.04 4.03 -8.95
N VAL A 51 -1.85 5.25 -8.45
CA VAL A 51 -0.64 6.04 -8.68
C VAL A 51 -0.15 6.66 -7.38
N GLN A 52 1.16 6.58 -7.15
CA GLN A 52 1.81 7.31 -6.06
C GLN A 52 1.95 8.79 -6.46
N LEU A 53 1.36 9.69 -5.67
CA LEU A 53 1.30 11.12 -5.98
C LEU A 53 2.68 11.81 -6.00
N TYR A 54 3.71 11.19 -5.43
CA TYR A 54 5.08 11.65 -5.57
C TYR A 54 5.54 11.68 -7.03
N SER A 55 4.98 10.81 -7.88
CA SER A 55 5.24 10.77 -9.32
C SER A 55 4.87 12.05 -10.05
N ILE A 56 3.93 12.81 -9.50
CA ILE A 56 3.41 14.06 -10.08
C ILE A 56 3.54 15.25 -9.11
N ARG A 57 4.49 15.18 -8.17
CA ARG A 57 4.65 16.20 -7.13
C ARG A 57 4.89 17.61 -7.66
N GLY A 58 5.61 17.73 -8.78
CA GLY A 58 5.83 19.00 -9.45
C GLY A 58 4.57 19.52 -10.14
N TYR A 59 3.77 18.63 -10.73
CA TYR A 59 2.46 18.94 -11.29
C TYR A 59 1.46 19.39 -10.22
N ILE A 60 1.53 18.81 -9.01
CA ILE A 60 0.69 19.23 -7.88
C ILE A 60 1.14 20.57 -7.31
N GLY A 61 2.40 20.69 -6.90
CA GLY A 61 2.89 21.79 -6.07
C GLY A 61 4.11 22.54 -6.59
N GLY A 62 4.57 22.29 -7.83
CA GLY A 62 5.69 23.00 -8.46
C GLY A 62 5.34 24.45 -8.83
N LYS A 63 6.29 25.18 -9.42
CA LYS A 63 6.10 26.59 -9.84
C LYS A 63 4.90 26.81 -10.77
N LYS A 64 4.53 25.79 -11.55
CA LYS A 64 3.36 25.77 -12.44
C LYS A 64 2.34 24.71 -11.98
N GLY A 65 2.35 24.36 -10.70
CA GLY A 65 1.49 23.34 -10.15
C GLY A 65 0.01 23.73 -10.23
N VAL A 66 -0.83 22.73 -10.47
CA VAL A 66 -2.28 22.91 -10.63
C VAL A 66 -3.06 22.78 -9.32
N GLY A 67 -2.39 22.41 -8.25
CA GLY A 67 -2.99 22.07 -6.95
C GLY A 67 -3.51 20.63 -6.89
N LEU A 68 -3.64 20.11 -5.66
CA LEU A 68 -4.00 18.71 -5.42
C LEU A 68 -5.38 18.33 -6.01
N ALA A 69 -6.41 19.14 -5.78
CA ALA A 69 -7.77 18.86 -6.24
C ALA A 69 -7.89 18.70 -7.76
N LYS A 70 -7.20 19.56 -8.53
CA LYS A 70 -7.17 19.42 -9.99
C LYS A 70 -6.35 18.21 -10.42
N ALA A 71 -5.19 18.00 -9.82
CA ALA A 71 -4.35 16.86 -10.15
C ALA A 71 -5.08 15.52 -9.93
N LEU A 72 -5.87 15.37 -8.88
CA LEU A 72 -6.70 14.19 -8.65
C LEU A 72 -7.73 13.98 -9.76
N LYS A 73 -8.41 15.03 -10.22
CA LYS A 73 -9.36 14.93 -11.34
C LYS A 73 -8.66 14.52 -12.65
N ASP A 74 -7.47 15.07 -12.91
CA ASP A 74 -6.70 14.72 -14.09
C ASP A 74 -6.19 13.26 -14.06
N VAL A 75 -5.78 12.77 -12.87
CA VAL A 75 -5.42 11.36 -12.63
C VAL A 75 -6.62 10.45 -12.88
N ALA A 76 -7.79 10.80 -12.38
CA ALA A 76 -9.04 10.05 -12.62
C ALA A 76 -9.41 10.02 -14.10
N ALA A 77 -9.21 11.12 -14.83
CA ALA A 77 -9.48 11.22 -16.27
C ALA A 77 -8.56 10.32 -17.12
N ILE A 78 -7.36 9.97 -16.64
CA ILE A 78 -6.51 8.96 -17.28
C ILE A 78 -7.14 7.55 -17.12
N GLY A 79 -7.86 7.29 -16.03
CA GLY A 79 -8.50 6.02 -15.75
C GLY A 79 -8.10 5.36 -14.43
N TYR A 80 -7.15 5.93 -13.70
CA TYR A 80 -6.74 5.46 -12.37
C TYR A 80 -7.95 5.34 -11.44
N LYS A 81 -7.93 4.34 -10.54
CA LYS A 81 -8.98 4.11 -9.55
C LYS A 81 -8.57 4.51 -8.15
N GLY A 82 -7.27 4.52 -7.87
CA GLY A 82 -6.73 4.88 -6.57
C GLY A 82 -5.52 5.80 -6.67
N VAL A 83 -5.27 6.46 -5.55
CA VAL A 83 -4.04 7.23 -5.34
C VAL A 83 -3.41 6.81 -4.03
N GLU A 84 -2.10 6.78 -4.02
CA GLU A 84 -1.32 6.73 -2.81
C GLU A 84 -0.74 8.10 -2.52
N PHE A 85 -0.97 8.57 -1.30
CA PHE A 85 -0.52 9.90 -0.90
C PHE A 85 0.96 9.90 -0.50
N ALA A 86 1.69 10.94 -0.90
CA ALA A 86 3.03 11.26 -0.41
C ALA A 86 2.94 12.35 0.67
N GLY A 87 2.52 11.98 1.87
CA GLY A 87 2.06 12.92 2.90
C GLY A 87 0.68 13.48 2.56
N TYR A 88 0.22 14.47 3.32
CA TYR A 88 -1.16 14.97 3.26
C TYR A 88 -1.32 16.31 2.53
N TYR A 89 -0.26 16.84 1.94
CA TYR A 89 -0.23 18.11 1.20
C TYR A 89 -0.83 19.30 1.98
N GLY A 90 -0.68 19.28 3.32
CA GLY A 90 -1.21 20.34 4.20
C GLY A 90 -2.73 20.35 4.39
N ASN A 91 -3.43 19.29 3.96
CA ASN A 91 -4.88 19.21 4.09
C ASN A 91 -5.29 18.37 5.32
N ASP A 92 -6.45 18.68 5.87
CA ASP A 92 -7.12 17.83 6.84
C ASP A 92 -7.84 16.63 6.17
N ALA A 93 -8.22 15.65 6.96
CA ALA A 93 -8.83 14.41 6.45
C ALA A 93 -10.20 14.66 5.78
N LYS A 94 -10.97 15.64 6.24
CA LYS A 94 -12.27 15.99 5.65
C LYS A 94 -12.08 16.55 4.24
N THR A 95 -11.12 17.42 4.07
CA THR A 95 -10.75 18.02 2.78
C THR A 95 -10.24 16.95 1.81
N LEU A 96 -9.34 16.05 2.26
CA LEU A 96 -8.86 14.93 1.43
C LEU A 96 -10.00 14.01 0.99
N LYS A 97 -10.93 13.68 1.90
CA LYS A 97 -12.10 12.87 1.58
C LYS A 97 -12.99 13.52 0.52
N ALA A 98 -13.23 14.82 0.65
CA ALA A 98 -14.02 15.56 -0.34
C ALA A 98 -13.35 15.56 -1.71
N MET A 99 -12.04 15.88 -1.79
CA MET A 99 -11.29 15.88 -3.04
C MET A 99 -11.29 14.52 -3.74
N LEU A 100 -11.13 13.42 -2.97
CA LEU A 100 -11.20 12.05 -3.51
C LEU A 100 -12.61 11.75 -4.04
N GLY A 101 -13.66 12.10 -3.29
CA GLY A 101 -15.04 11.92 -3.70
C GLY A 101 -15.36 12.68 -4.99
N ASP A 102 -14.95 13.96 -5.09
CA ASP A 102 -15.14 14.80 -6.27
C ASP A 102 -14.41 14.28 -7.52
N ALA A 103 -13.30 13.58 -7.32
CA ALA A 103 -12.54 12.96 -8.41
C ALA A 103 -13.00 11.52 -8.74
N GLY A 104 -13.83 10.89 -7.90
CA GLY A 104 -14.20 9.48 -8.05
C GLY A 104 -13.04 8.52 -7.81
N LEU A 105 -12.08 8.90 -6.95
CA LEU A 105 -10.92 8.12 -6.58
C LEU A 105 -11.04 7.60 -5.14
N VAL A 106 -10.26 6.56 -4.84
CA VAL A 106 -10.05 6.08 -3.47
C VAL A 106 -8.59 6.24 -3.07
N ALA A 107 -8.33 6.33 -1.76
CA ALA A 107 -6.97 6.19 -1.25
C ALA A 107 -6.61 4.70 -1.20
N CYS A 108 -5.51 4.31 -1.86
CA CYS A 108 -4.98 2.95 -1.83
C CYS A 108 -3.76 2.79 -0.92
N GLY A 109 -3.28 3.89 -0.35
CA GLY A 109 -2.17 3.94 0.58
C GLY A 109 -1.77 5.38 0.91
N THR A 110 -0.89 5.51 1.88
CA THR A 110 -0.26 6.81 2.21
C THR A 110 1.16 6.56 2.70
N HIS A 111 2.11 7.29 2.15
CA HIS A 111 3.48 7.34 2.66
C HIS A 111 3.60 8.40 3.76
N VAL A 112 4.11 7.96 4.92
CA VAL A 112 4.42 8.81 6.07
C VAL A 112 5.80 8.48 6.63
N GLY A 113 6.40 9.41 7.36
CA GLY A 113 7.67 9.15 8.03
C GLY A 113 7.53 8.15 9.18
N ARG A 114 8.59 7.40 9.49
CA ARG A 114 8.61 6.41 10.58
C ARG A 114 8.12 6.98 11.93
N GLY A 115 8.39 8.26 12.21
CA GLY A 115 7.95 8.91 13.43
C GLY A 115 6.44 8.89 13.67
N GLU A 116 5.64 8.73 12.60
CA GLU A 116 4.19 8.62 12.70
C GLU A 116 3.73 7.26 13.26
N PHE A 117 4.63 6.30 13.35
CA PHE A 117 4.40 4.99 13.95
C PHE A 117 4.81 4.91 15.43
N SER A 118 5.27 6.02 16.03
CA SER A 118 5.62 6.03 17.46
C SER A 118 4.39 5.77 18.34
N PRO A 119 4.57 5.23 19.56
CA PRO A 119 3.47 4.97 20.48
C PRO A 119 2.57 6.18 20.74
N GLU A 120 3.17 7.40 20.71
CA GLU A 120 2.44 8.65 20.94
C GLU A 120 1.60 9.09 19.75
N LYS A 121 1.97 8.66 18.52
CA LYS A 121 1.36 9.15 17.28
C LYS A 121 0.51 8.14 16.55
N ILE A 122 0.81 6.85 16.64
CA ILE A 122 0.20 5.80 15.80
C ILE A 122 -1.33 5.82 15.85
N LYS A 123 -1.93 6.09 17.02
CA LYS A 123 -3.36 6.24 17.16
C LYS A 123 -3.92 7.36 16.29
N ALA A 124 -3.39 8.57 16.46
CA ALA A 124 -3.84 9.74 15.71
C ALA A 124 -3.60 9.57 14.20
N THR A 125 -2.50 8.92 13.82
CA THR A 125 -2.17 8.59 12.43
C THR A 125 -3.21 7.65 11.82
N CYS A 126 -3.63 6.60 12.55
CA CYS A 126 -4.69 5.69 12.10
C CYS A 126 -6.04 6.42 11.97
N GLU A 127 -6.45 7.16 13.00
CA GLU A 127 -7.71 7.91 13.01
C GLU A 127 -7.78 8.91 11.85
N PHE A 128 -6.69 9.65 11.59
CA PHE A 128 -6.61 10.59 10.46
C PHE A 128 -6.78 9.88 9.12
N ASN A 129 -6.06 8.76 8.91
CA ASN A 129 -6.12 8.01 7.66
C ASN A 129 -7.51 7.40 7.42
N LEU A 130 -8.11 6.81 8.43
CA LEU A 130 -9.47 6.25 8.34
C LEU A 130 -10.53 7.32 8.02
N ALA A 131 -10.36 8.54 8.54
CA ALA A 131 -11.31 9.63 8.32
C ALA A 131 -11.46 10.03 6.85
N TYR A 132 -10.40 9.86 6.02
CA TYR A 132 -10.52 10.07 4.57
C TYR A 132 -10.61 8.78 3.76
N GLY A 133 -10.69 7.61 4.43
CA GLY A 133 -10.96 6.33 3.78
C GLY A 133 -9.73 5.51 3.45
N ASN A 134 -8.55 5.81 4.02
CA ASN A 134 -7.34 5.02 3.90
C ASN A 134 -7.11 4.15 5.14
N ASN A 135 -6.74 2.90 4.93
CA ASN A 135 -6.35 1.99 6.02
C ASN A 135 -4.96 1.36 5.82
N LEU A 136 -4.21 1.80 4.81
CA LEU A 136 -2.85 1.32 4.53
C LEU A 136 -1.86 2.47 4.66
N ILE A 137 -0.95 2.38 5.62
CA ILE A 137 -0.02 3.43 5.99
C ILE A 137 1.40 2.88 5.88
N ILE A 138 2.19 3.40 4.96
CA ILE A 138 3.49 2.86 4.59
C ILE A 138 4.59 3.88 4.92
N CYS A 139 5.72 3.40 5.42
CA CYS A 139 6.91 4.21 5.53
C CYS A 139 7.81 3.97 4.30
N PRO A 140 8.16 5.02 3.54
CA PRO A 140 8.93 4.89 2.29
C PRO A 140 10.45 4.73 2.53
N GLY A 141 10.87 4.07 3.59
CA GLY A 141 12.27 3.76 3.87
C GLY A 141 13.09 4.92 4.46
N GLY A 142 12.77 6.16 4.18
CA GLY A 142 13.45 7.32 4.75
C GLY A 142 13.43 7.33 6.29
N GLY A 143 14.61 7.42 6.93
CA GLY A 143 14.74 7.34 8.39
C GLY A 143 14.77 5.92 8.97
N ASN A 144 14.60 4.89 8.16
CA ASN A 144 14.69 3.48 8.57
C ASN A 144 16.10 2.90 8.45
N PHE A 145 17.12 3.74 8.55
CA PHE A 145 18.53 3.32 8.49
C PHE A 145 19.27 3.75 9.75
N PRO A 146 20.33 3.00 10.12
CA PRO A 146 21.10 3.32 11.31
C PRO A 146 21.75 4.71 11.20
N GLY A 147 21.75 5.43 12.29
CA GLY A 147 22.48 6.69 12.43
C GLY A 147 23.99 6.48 12.45
N ARG A 148 24.74 7.59 12.44
CA ARG A 148 26.21 7.55 12.49
C ARG A 148 26.68 6.78 13.72
N GLY A 149 27.49 5.73 13.52
CA GLY A 149 28.06 4.91 14.60
C GLY A 149 27.14 3.82 15.15
N GLN A 150 25.90 3.75 14.71
CA GLN A 150 24.99 2.67 15.09
C GLN A 150 25.23 1.43 14.22
N LYS A 151 25.35 0.26 14.85
CA LYS A 151 25.52 -1.00 14.13
C LYS A 151 24.20 -1.42 13.48
N LEU A 152 24.26 -1.95 12.28
CA LEU A 152 23.09 -2.38 11.52
C LEU A 152 22.28 -3.45 12.27
N ASP A 153 22.97 -4.46 12.82
CA ASP A 153 22.32 -5.57 13.51
C ASP A 153 21.48 -5.11 14.71
N ASP A 154 22.03 -4.18 15.51
CA ASP A 154 21.34 -3.63 16.69
C ASP A 154 20.18 -2.73 16.26
N PHE A 155 20.38 -1.96 15.20
CA PHE A 155 19.35 -1.10 14.63
C PHE A 155 18.16 -1.93 14.09
N LEU A 156 18.43 -3.02 13.37
CA LEU A 156 17.38 -3.85 12.79
C LEU A 156 16.55 -4.58 13.85
N LYS A 157 17.17 -5.04 14.94
CA LYS A 157 16.45 -5.62 16.07
C LYS A 157 15.46 -4.61 16.66
N MET A 158 15.94 -3.40 16.97
CA MET A 158 15.09 -2.32 17.47
C MET A 158 13.99 -1.96 16.48
N LEU A 159 14.28 -1.92 15.18
CA LEU A 159 13.32 -1.56 14.15
C LEU A 159 12.20 -2.60 14.03
N VAL A 160 12.52 -3.89 14.08
CA VAL A 160 11.57 -5.00 14.07
C VAL A 160 10.59 -4.87 15.25
N ASP A 161 11.11 -4.68 16.47
CA ASP A 161 10.27 -4.50 17.66
C ASP A 161 9.36 -3.28 17.54
N TYR A 162 9.91 -2.17 17.04
CA TYR A 162 9.17 -0.94 16.81
C TYR A 162 7.99 -1.13 15.83
N TYR A 163 8.24 -1.80 14.69
CA TYR A 163 7.18 -2.06 13.71
C TYR A 163 6.15 -3.07 14.20
N ASN A 164 6.57 -4.09 14.95
CA ASN A 164 5.65 -5.08 15.53
C ASN A 164 4.67 -4.41 16.51
N GLN A 165 5.16 -3.59 17.44
CA GLN A 165 4.32 -2.85 18.40
C GLN A 165 3.37 -1.88 17.69
N ALA A 166 3.87 -1.13 16.71
CA ALA A 166 3.05 -0.21 15.93
C ALA A 166 1.96 -0.95 15.13
N ALA A 167 2.29 -2.11 14.54
CA ALA A 167 1.35 -2.91 13.76
C ALA A 167 0.24 -3.52 14.63
N GLU A 168 0.55 -3.97 15.84
CA GLU A 168 -0.44 -4.42 16.81
C GLU A 168 -1.42 -3.30 17.14
N THR A 169 -0.91 -2.10 17.45
CA THR A 169 -1.75 -0.95 17.72
C THR A 169 -2.60 -0.57 16.51
N ALA A 170 -2.00 -0.45 15.32
CA ALA A 170 -2.72 -0.11 14.09
C ALA A 170 -3.85 -1.10 13.77
N ALA A 171 -3.63 -2.39 14.02
CA ALA A 171 -4.63 -3.44 13.79
C ALA A 171 -5.89 -3.25 14.65
N THR A 172 -5.78 -2.71 15.87
CA THR A 172 -6.95 -2.41 16.73
C THR A 172 -7.87 -1.35 16.13
N TYR A 173 -7.34 -0.50 15.24
CA TYR A 173 -8.08 0.50 14.47
C TYR A 173 -8.53 -0.01 13.09
N GLY A 174 -8.16 -1.24 12.69
CA GLY A 174 -8.40 -1.76 11.35
C GLY A 174 -7.46 -1.21 10.29
N CYS A 175 -6.36 -0.57 10.72
CA CYS A 175 -5.28 -0.12 9.85
C CYS A 175 -4.18 -1.17 9.72
N LYS A 176 -3.45 -1.09 8.62
CA LYS A 176 -2.21 -1.82 8.39
C LYS A 176 -1.08 -0.81 8.21
N ILE A 177 0.08 -1.13 8.77
CA ILE A 177 1.30 -0.37 8.52
C ILE A 177 2.29 -1.22 7.75
N GLY A 178 3.22 -0.59 7.06
CA GLY A 178 4.21 -1.34 6.28
C GLY A 178 5.47 -0.56 5.97
N LEU A 179 6.36 -1.26 5.28
CA LEU A 179 7.63 -0.75 4.77
C LEU A 179 7.65 -0.86 3.26
N HIS A 180 8.08 0.23 2.60
CA HIS A 180 8.45 0.30 1.20
C HIS A 180 9.97 0.26 1.07
N ASN A 181 10.49 -0.32 -0.01
CA ASN A 181 11.92 -0.41 -0.25
C ASN A 181 12.43 0.53 -1.34
N HIS A 182 13.72 0.82 -1.19
CA HIS A 182 14.62 1.25 -2.27
C HIS A 182 15.69 0.17 -2.47
N THR A 183 16.89 0.54 -2.97
CA THR A 183 17.99 -0.43 -3.14
C THR A 183 18.64 -0.83 -1.84
N ARG A 184 18.73 0.10 -0.88
CA ARG A 184 19.53 -0.06 0.34
C ARG A 184 19.06 -1.22 1.23
N GLU A 185 17.77 -1.55 1.23
CA GLU A 185 17.19 -2.65 1.99
C GLU A 185 17.70 -4.01 1.50
N PHE A 186 18.14 -4.11 0.24
CA PHE A 186 18.77 -5.30 -0.34
C PHE A 186 20.29 -5.25 -0.34
N GLU A 187 20.88 -4.05 -0.34
CA GLU A 187 22.34 -3.84 -0.37
C GLU A 187 22.98 -3.99 1.02
N LEU A 188 22.30 -3.49 2.07
CA LEU A 188 22.78 -3.58 3.44
C LEU A 188 22.64 -5.00 3.97
N LYS A 189 23.73 -5.52 4.53
CA LYS A 189 23.80 -6.88 5.07
C LYS A 189 24.27 -6.87 6.51
N MET A 190 23.63 -7.69 7.32
CA MET A 190 24.07 -8.02 8.65
C MET A 190 25.41 -8.79 8.60
N LYS A 191 26.01 -9.02 9.76
CA LYS A 191 27.29 -9.74 9.86
C LYS A 191 27.24 -11.17 9.31
N ASP A 192 26.08 -11.83 9.37
CA ASP A 192 25.87 -13.17 8.86
C ASP A 192 25.55 -13.20 7.36
N GLY A 193 25.49 -12.05 6.69
CA GLY A 193 25.18 -11.90 5.27
C GLY A 193 23.70 -11.74 4.96
N THR A 194 22.80 -11.83 5.96
CA THR A 194 21.36 -11.60 5.79
C THR A 194 21.11 -10.15 5.38
N THR A 195 20.32 -9.93 4.32
CA THR A 195 19.97 -8.57 3.91
C THR A 195 19.09 -7.89 4.96
N TYR A 196 19.12 -6.57 5.00
CA TYR A 196 18.19 -5.78 5.83
C TYR A 196 16.73 -6.21 5.55
N TRP A 197 16.34 -6.33 4.26
CA TRP A 197 15.01 -6.72 3.85
C TRP A 197 14.61 -8.10 4.40
N ASP A 198 15.46 -9.10 4.19
CA ASP A 198 15.19 -10.46 4.64
C ASP A 198 15.10 -10.54 6.18
N TYR A 199 16.02 -9.85 6.89
CA TYR A 199 15.94 -9.83 8.34
C TYR A 199 14.65 -9.17 8.84
N PHE A 200 14.29 -8.04 8.26
CA PHE A 200 13.10 -7.28 8.66
C PHE A 200 11.81 -8.10 8.45
N PHE A 201 11.60 -8.63 7.25
CA PHE A 201 10.37 -9.35 6.95
C PHE A 201 10.30 -10.76 7.54
N SER A 202 11.42 -11.40 7.85
CA SER A 202 11.46 -12.68 8.57
C SER A 202 11.12 -12.53 10.05
N ASN A 203 11.35 -11.36 10.65
CA ASN A 203 11.19 -11.14 12.08
C ASN A 203 10.00 -10.23 12.44
N THR A 204 9.35 -9.57 11.46
CA THR A 204 8.13 -8.81 11.71
C THR A 204 6.89 -9.69 11.57
N SER A 205 5.84 -9.33 12.32
CA SER A 205 4.54 -9.99 12.26
C SER A 205 3.90 -9.84 10.87
N LYS A 206 2.95 -10.72 10.53
CA LYS A 206 2.18 -10.63 9.27
C LYS A 206 1.29 -9.39 9.17
N ASN A 207 1.12 -8.66 10.26
CA ASN A 207 0.41 -7.39 10.27
C ASN A 207 1.24 -6.22 9.70
N VAL A 208 2.57 -6.40 9.59
CA VAL A 208 3.44 -5.44 8.89
C VAL A 208 3.42 -5.75 7.40
N CYS A 209 2.86 -4.85 6.59
CA CYS A 209 2.75 -5.01 5.15
C CYS A 209 4.10 -4.82 4.43
N MET A 210 4.25 -5.56 3.35
CA MET A 210 5.33 -5.43 2.40
C MET A 210 4.81 -4.65 1.18
N GLU A 211 5.21 -3.40 1.05
CA GLU A 211 5.01 -2.66 -0.18
C GLU A 211 6.30 -2.69 -0.98
N GLN A 212 6.41 -3.72 -1.82
CA GLN A 212 7.59 -3.87 -2.63
C GLN A 212 7.59 -2.91 -3.81
N ASP A 213 8.63 -2.10 -3.93
CA ASP A 213 8.96 -1.41 -5.19
C ASP A 213 9.78 -2.35 -6.07
N VAL A 214 9.16 -2.84 -7.13
CA VAL A 214 9.74 -3.87 -7.99
C VAL A 214 10.88 -3.33 -8.85
N GLY A 215 10.86 -2.04 -9.21
CA GLY A 215 11.93 -1.37 -9.93
C GLY A 215 13.18 -1.21 -9.07
N TRP A 216 13.03 -0.75 -7.84
CA TRP A 216 14.15 -0.64 -6.90
C TRP A 216 14.71 -2.00 -6.50
N THR A 217 13.86 -3.02 -6.31
CA THR A 217 14.30 -4.39 -6.06
C THR A 217 15.15 -4.92 -7.20
N THR A 218 14.67 -4.77 -8.44
CA THR A 218 15.43 -5.18 -9.65
C THR A 218 16.74 -4.39 -9.78
N CYS A 219 16.73 -3.09 -9.49
CA CYS A 219 17.92 -2.25 -9.50
C CYS A 219 18.98 -2.71 -8.50
N ALA A 220 18.58 -3.19 -7.34
CA ALA A 220 19.47 -3.77 -6.32
C ALA A 220 20.02 -5.16 -6.73
N GLY A 221 19.55 -5.73 -7.85
CA GLY A 221 19.94 -7.05 -8.33
C GLY A 221 19.21 -8.20 -7.63
N ALA A 222 18.11 -7.91 -6.92
CA ALA A 222 17.23 -8.91 -6.32
C ALA A 222 16.07 -9.26 -7.25
N ASP A 223 15.52 -10.49 -7.12
CA ASP A 223 14.33 -10.94 -7.87
C ASP A 223 13.06 -10.52 -7.13
N PRO A 224 12.23 -9.60 -7.70
CA PRO A 224 10.97 -9.22 -7.08
C PRO A 224 10.04 -10.40 -6.83
N CYS A 225 9.99 -11.37 -7.74
CA CYS A 225 9.12 -12.53 -7.62
C CYS A 225 9.51 -13.44 -6.44
N GLU A 226 10.79 -13.46 -6.08
CA GLU A 226 11.27 -14.23 -4.93
C GLU A 226 10.72 -13.66 -3.62
N GLN A 227 10.55 -12.34 -3.51
CA GLN A 227 10.06 -11.70 -2.29
C GLN A 227 8.61 -12.11 -1.99
N TYR A 228 7.75 -12.23 -3.02
CA TYR A 228 6.38 -12.75 -2.84
C TYR A 228 6.38 -14.23 -2.42
N ARG A 229 7.33 -15.02 -2.90
CA ARG A 229 7.47 -16.43 -2.49
C ARG A 229 7.97 -16.57 -1.04
N LYS A 230 8.88 -15.69 -0.62
CA LYS A 230 9.43 -15.70 0.75
C LYS A 230 8.43 -15.20 1.79
N TYR A 231 7.65 -14.18 1.43
CA TYR A 231 6.75 -13.46 2.37
C TYR A 231 5.30 -13.44 1.87
N PRO A 232 4.65 -14.60 1.68
CA PRO A 232 3.36 -14.68 1.04
C PRO A 232 2.25 -14.00 1.84
N GLY A 233 1.34 -13.32 1.12
CA GLY A 233 0.14 -12.67 1.68
C GLY A 233 0.42 -11.38 2.46
N ARG A 234 1.63 -10.81 2.33
CA ARG A 234 2.01 -9.57 3.04
C ARG A 234 1.88 -8.32 2.19
N SER A 235 1.62 -8.44 0.89
CA SER A 235 1.63 -7.34 -0.08
C SER A 235 0.23 -6.99 -0.56
N PRO A 236 -0.53 -6.13 0.14
CA PRO A 236 -1.80 -5.63 -0.38
C PRO A 236 -1.61 -4.73 -1.61
N THR A 237 -0.44 -4.16 -1.75
CA THR A 237 -0.03 -3.21 -2.79
C THR A 237 1.42 -3.47 -3.20
N LEU A 238 1.77 -3.06 -4.41
CA LEU A 238 3.15 -2.95 -4.87
C LEU A 238 3.37 -1.62 -5.59
N HIS A 239 4.60 -1.13 -5.57
CA HIS A 239 4.99 -0.04 -6.46
C HIS A 239 5.41 -0.60 -7.81
N ALA A 240 4.56 -0.30 -8.80
CA ALA A 240 4.83 -0.59 -10.19
C ALA A 240 5.77 0.50 -10.73
N LYS A 241 7.06 0.25 -10.60
CA LYS A 241 8.15 1.07 -11.12
C LYS A 241 8.98 0.26 -12.10
N GLU A 242 9.34 0.86 -13.23
CA GLU A 242 10.26 0.22 -14.17
C GLU A 242 11.71 0.41 -13.73
N ASN A 243 12.51 -0.60 -13.92
CA ASN A 243 13.95 -0.44 -13.78
C ASN A 243 14.58 -0.01 -15.10
N GLY A 244 14.78 1.29 -15.25
CA GLY A 244 15.55 1.85 -16.37
C GLY A 244 17.05 1.86 -16.14
N MET A 245 17.55 1.25 -15.06
CA MET A 245 18.95 1.31 -14.66
C MET A 245 19.62 -0.04 -14.83
N GLY A 246 20.71 -0.06 -15.57
CA GLY A 246 21.69 -1.12 -15.48
C GLY A 246 22.47 -1.02 -14.17
N LYS A 247 23.14 -2.11 -13.74
CA LYS A 247 23.99 -2.13 -12.56
C LYS A 247 24.97 -0.94 -12.59
N GLY A 248 24.84 -0.02 -11.65
CA GLY A 248 25.69 1.18 -11.53
C GLY A 248 25.20 2.46 -12.22
N VAL A 249 24.05 2.49 -12.85
CA VAL A 249 23.48 3.68 -13.49
C VAL A 249 22.37 4.27 -12.60
N LYS A 250 22.49 5.55 -12.23
CA LYS A 250 21.61 6.23 -11.24
C LYS A 250 20.47 7.04 -11.89
N LYS A 251 19.84 6.59 -12.97
CA LYS A 251 18.78 7.38 -13.62
C LYS A 251 17.52 6.57 -13.89
N PHE A 252 16.46 6.83 -13.09
CA PHE A 252 15.11 6.30 -13.33
C PHE A 252 14.33 7.23 -14.26
N ASP A 253 14.40 7.04 -15.55
CA ASP A 253 13.57 7.74 -16.55
C ASP A 253 12.61 6.77 -17.24
N ALA A 254 12.39 5.60 -16.64
CA ALA A 254 11.68 4.54 -17.32
C ALA A 254 10.17 4.63 -17.08
N ILE A 255 9.44 4.44 -18.15
CA ILE A 255 8.00 4.22 -18.18
C ILE A 255 7.78 2.70 -18.15
N LEU A 256 6.72 2.23 -17.52
CA LEU A 256 6.45 0.80 -17.41
C LEU A 256 6.48 0.10 -18.78
N GLY A 257 7.20 -1.01 -18.84
CA GLY A 257 7.42 -1.76 -20.07
C GLY A 257 8.43 -1.12 -21.06
N GLN A 258 9.06 0.00 -20.69
CA GLN A 258 10.02 0.72 -21.50
C GLN A 258 11.27 1.06 -20.67
N PRO A 259 12.17 0.10 -20.44
CA PRO A 259 13.34 0.32 -19.57
C PRO A 259 14.30 1.44 -20.04
N GLY A 260 14.18 1.90 -21.26
CA GLY A 260 14.68 3.20 -21.74
C GLY A 260 16.19 3.36 -21.93
N GLN A 261 17.03 2.48 -21.40
CA GLN A 261 18.49 2.57 -21.51
C GLN A 261 19.06 1.31 -22.17
N PRO A 262 20.00 1.42 -23.11
CA PRO A 262 20.71 0.25 -23.66
C PRO A 262 21.38 -0.55 -22.54
N GLY A 263 21.09 -1.86 -22.47
CA GLY A 263 21.62 -2.75 -21.44
C GLY A 263 20.95 -2.67 -20.07
N ALA A 264 19.88 -1.89 -19.92
CA ALA A 264 19.06 -1.93 -18.71
C ALA A 264 18.34 -3.27 -18.59
N VAL A 265 18.38 -3.87 -17.40
CA VAL A 265 17.57 -5.02 -17.05
C VAL A 265 16.24 -4.49 -16.53
N GLY A 266 15.22 -4.50 -17.36
CA GLY A 266 13.85 -4.14 -16.97
C GLY A 266 13.25 -5.14 -16.00
N VAL A 267 12.08 -4.80 -15.47
CA VAL A 267 11.26 -5.71 -14.66
C VAL A 267 10.66 -6.78 -15.60
N ASP A 268 10.77 -8.05 -15.24
CA ASP A 268 10.05 -9.14 -15.91
C ASP A 268 8.58 -9.12 -15.46
N TRP A 269 7.79 -8.28 -16.13
CA TRP A 269 6.40 -8.04 -15.79
C TRP A 269 5.53 -9.28 -15.88
N ASP A 270 5.73 -10.13 -16.89
CA ASP A 270 4.89 -11.31 -17.08
C ASP A 270 5.11 -12.33 -15.96
N LYS A 271 6.36 -12.53 -15.56
CA LYS A 271 6.71 -13.37 -14.40
C LYS A 271 6.21 -12.76 -13.08
N LEU A 272 6.33 -11.44 -12.95
CA LEU A 272 5.87 -10.71 -11.77
C LEU A 272 4.35 -10.85 -11.59
N PHE A 273 3.56 -10.69 -12.65
CA PHE A 273 2.11 -10.83 -12.59
C PHE A 273 1.67 -12.20 -12.09
N VAL A 274 2.34 -13.27 -12.52
CA VAL A 274 2.05 -14.62 -12.01
C VAL A 274 2.31 -14.72 -10.50
N ALA A 275 3.40 -14.13 -10.02
CA ALA A 275 3.75 -14.16 -8.59
C ALA A 275 2.76 -13.33 -7.75
N THR A 276 2.41 -12.13 -8.20
CA THR A 276 1.53 -11.20 -7.49
C THR A 276 0.06 -11.63 -7.50
N ASP A 277 -0.42 -12.26 -8.59
CA ASP A 277 -1.76 -12.85 -8.65
C ASP A 277 -1.91 -13.98 -7.63
N LYS A 278 -0.86 -14.81 -7.49
CA LYS A 278 -0.83 -15.88 -6.50
C LYS A 278 -0.77 -15.35 -5.07
N ASP A 279 -0.09 -14.22 -4.84
CA ASP A 279 0.02 -13.57 -3.52
C ASP A 279 -1.25 -12.79 -3.13
N GLY A 280 -2.10 -12.43 -4.10
CA GLY A 280 -3.34 -11.68 -3.89
C GLY A 280 -3.14 -10.18 -3.76
N VAL A 281 -2.14 -9.62 -4.46
CA VAL A 281 -1.93 -8.17 -4.57
C VAL A 281 -3.17 -7.51 -5.14
N LYS A 282 -3.63 -6.44 -4.49
CA LYS A 282 -4.85 -5.71 -4.88
C LYS A 282 -4.58 -4.48 -5.72
N TRP A 283 -3.47 -3.78 -5.44
CA TRP A 283 -3.12 -2.52 -6.07
C TRP A 283 -1.75 -2.56 -6.73
N TYR A 284 -1.73 -2.19 -8.00
CA TYR A 284 -0.52 -1.83 -8.73
C TYR A 284 -0.41 -0.32 -8.72
N VAL A 285 0.44 0.20 -7.85
CA VAL A 285 0.63 1.65 -7.66
C VAL A 285 1.77 2.12 -8.54
N VAL A 286 1.45 2.81 -9.62
CA VAL A 286 2.46 3.36 -10.54
C VAL A 286 3.31 4.39 -9.82
N GLU A 287 4.62 4.27 -9.88
CA GLU A 287 5.55 5.29 -9.43
C GLU A 287 6.62 5.58 -10.48
N CYS A 288 6.81 6.88 -10.76
CA CYS A 288 7.88 7.41 -11.60
C CYS A 288 8.50 8.62 -10.90
N GLU A 289 9.82 8.64 -10.70
CA GLU A 289 10.44 9.70 -9.91
C GLU A 289 10.86 10.91 -10.73
N ARG A 290 10.95 10.79 -12.05
CA ARG A 290 11.47 11.86 -12.89
C ARG A 290 10.35 12.65 -13.52
N HIS A 291 9.72 12.56 -14.39
CA HIS A 291 8.71 13.36 -15.08
C HIS A 291 7.60 13.91 -14.15
N CYS A 292 8.03 14.51 -13.02
CA CYS A 292 7.10 14.87 -11.95
C CYS A 292 6.31 16.17 -12.19
N ASP A 293 6.66 16.92 -13.24
CA ASP A 293 6.05 18.22 -13.55
C ASP A 293 4.82 18.13 -14.46
N ASP A 294 4.53 16.94 -14.98
CA ASP A 294 3.39 16.64 -15.83
C ASP A 294 2.88 15.20 -15.66
N LEU A 295 1.99 14.78 -16.56
CA LEU A 295 1.38 13.46 -16.54
C LEU A 295 1.97 12.49 -17.59
N SER A 296 3.06 12.89 -18.25
CA SER A 296 3.63 12.18 -19.41
C SER A 296 4.15 10.78 -19.08
N ALA A 297 4.60 10.55 -17.85
CA ALA A 297 5.06 9.23 -17.41
C ALA A 297 3.93 8.32 -16.89
N ILE A 298 2.99 8.87 -16.15
CA ILE A 298 1.95 8.07 -15.52
C ILE A 298 0.88 7.61 -16.52
N LYS A 299 0.60 8.38 -17.56
CA LYS A 299 -0.39 8.01 -18.58
C LYS A 299 0.00 6.75 -19.36
N PRO A 300 1.18 6.65 -20.00
CA PRO A 300 1.59 5.43 -20.68
C PRO A 300 1.81 4.26 -19.71
N SER A 301 2.22 4.50 -18.47
CA SER A 301 2.32 3.46 -17.44
C SER A 301 0.96 2.87 -17.08
N PHE A 302 -0.08 3.68 -16.99
CA PHE A 302 -1.46 3.21 -16.84
C PHE A 302 -1.88 2.32 -18.01
N GLU A 303 -1.67 2.79 -19.26
CA GLU A 303 -2.05 2.03 -20.45
C GLU A 303 -1.29 0.70 -20.56
N PHE A 304 -0.03 0.65 -20.14
CA PHE A 304 0.73 -0.60 -20.06
C PHE A 304 0.07 -1.60 -19.11
N LEU A 305 -0.24 -1.22 -17.87
CA LEU A 305 -0.88 -2.13 -16.90
C LEU A 305 -2.27 -2.54 -17.35
N LYS A 306 -3.05 -1.63 -17.94
CA LYS A 306 -4.36 -1.91 -18.50
C LYS A 306 -4.29 -2.92 -19.65
N ALA A 307 -3.33 -2.76 -20.56
CA ALA A 307 -3.09 -3.71 -21.66
C ALA A 307 -2.68 -5.11 -21.17
N LYS A 308 -2.07 -5.17 -19.97
CA LYS A 308 -1.75 -6.43 -19.26
C LYS A 308 -2.91 -6.97 -18.41
N GLY A 309 -4.10 -6.39 -18.52
CA GLY A 309 -5.31 -6.85 -17.83
C GLY A 309 -5.39 -6.49 -16.35
N ARG A 310 -4.67 -5.45 -15.92
CA ARG A 310 -4.65 -4.96 -14.54
C ARG A 310 -5.62 -3.78 -14.38
N CYS A 311 -6.94 -4.02 -14.30
CA CYS A 311 -7.97 -2.98 -14.16
C CYS A 311 -9.27 -3.54 -13.54
#